data_f45bc073201ad20846395b74d8002e21
#
_entry.id   f45bc073201ad20846395b74d8002e21
#
_cell.length_a   1.000
_cell.length_b   1.000
_cell.length_c   1.000
_cell.angle_alpha   90.00
_cell.angle_beta   90.00
_cell.angle_gamma   90.00
#
_symmetry.space_group_name_H-M   'P 1'
#
loop_
_entity.id
_entity.type
_entity.pdbx_description
1 polymer ?
#
loop_
_entity_poly.entity_id
_entity_poly.type
_entity_poly.pdbx_seq_one_letter_code
_entity_poly.pdbx_strand_id
1 'polypeptide(L)'
;PPPPLGLHIDLDTIVFSILKSRMRVKPTQVEVVASQSRIVVRVEATRTSTINAELARLALSLQNVVVAGLPNINRAVIAVDDARQPPTYKLCIEGYGLRDVIATYGVVGKRTRSNNICEIYQTLGIEAARTIIMSEITEVMEGHGMSVD
;
A
#
# COMPACT_ATOMS: atom_id res chain seq x y z
N PRO A 1 -14.96 20.17 -12.71
CA PRO A 1 -14.38 19.51 -11.58
C PRO A 1 -13.68 18.26 -12.09
N PRO A 2 -12.44 17.95 -11.64
CA PRO A 2 -11.79 16.70 -12.02
C PRO A 2 -12.68 15.54 -11.60
N PRO A 3 -12.74 14.44 -12.39
CA PRO A 3 -13.52 13.27 -12.00
C PRO A 3 -13.02 12.81 -10.63
N PRO A 4 -13.91 12.39 -9.71
CA PRO A 4 -13.50 11.87 -8.42
C PRO A 4 -12.49 10.73 -8.68
N LEU A 5 -11.35 10.83 -8.04
CA LEU A 5 -10.37 9.72 -7.99
C LEU A 5 -11.15 8.48 -7.60
N GLY A 6 -11.49 7.58 -8.47
CA GLY A 6 -12.40 6.43 -8.33
C GLY A 6 -12.27 5.57 -7.06
N LEU A 7 -11.98 6.20 -5.94
CA LEU A 7 -11.98 5.64 -4.60
C LEU A 7 -13.42 5.71 -4.08
N HIS A 8 -14.20 4.67 -4.35
CA HIS A 8 -15.49 4.47 -3.71
C HIS A 8 -15.27 4.07 -2.24
N ILE A 9 -15.01 5.07 -1.39
CA ILE A 9 -14.87 4.88 0.05
C ILE A 9 -16.16 5.30 0.70
N ASP A 10 -16.94 4.30 1.11
CA ASP A 10 -18.16 4.49 1.87
C ASP A 10 -17.86 4.53 3.37
N LEU A 11 -18.76 5.14 4.16
CA LEU A 11 -18.64 5.18 5.63
C LEU A 11 -18.54 3.77 6.22
N ASP A 12 -19.28 2.82 5.66
CA ASP A 12 -19.26 1.42 6.09
C ASP A 12 -17.89 0.77 5.88
N THR A 13 -17.23 1.09 4.77
CA THR A 13 -15.86 0.61 4.50
C THR A 13 -14.86 1.13 5.54
N ILE A 14 -15.02 2.39 5.95
CA ILE A 14 -14.17 2.99 7.00
C ILE A 14 -14.42 2.30 8.34
N VAL A 15 -15.69 2.11 8.72
CA VAL A 15 -16.07 1.41 9.97
C VAL A 15 -15.51 -0.01 9.98
N PHE A 16 -15.67 -0.74 8.89
CA PHE A 16 -15.13 -2.09 8.75
C PHE A 16 -13.59 -2.10 8.95
N SER A 17 -12.89 -1.14 8.35
CA SER A 17 -11.43 -1.02 8.47
C SER A 17 -11.00 -0.69 9.90
N ILE A 18 -11.73 0.17 10.60
CA ILE A 18 -11.51 0.50 12.02
C ILE A 18 -11.70 -0.76 12.89
N LEU A 19 -12.78 -1.51 12.67
CA LEU A 19 -13.08 -2.73 13.45
C LEU A 19 -12.09 -3.86 13.17
N LYS A 20 -11.61 -3.98 11.95
CA LYS A 20 -10.60 -4.96 11.54
C LYS A 20 -9.21 -4.61 12.07
N SER A 21 -8.94 -3.35 12.38
CA SER A 21 -7.66 -2.90 12.91
C SER A 21 -7.36 -3.48 14.29
N ARG A 22 -6.07 -3.55 14.65
CA ARG A 22 -5.63 -4.08 15.95
C ARG A 22 -5.98 -3.19 17.17
N MET A 23 -6.79 -2.16 16.99
CA MET A 23 -7.10 -1.17 18.03
C MET A 23 -8.03 -1.67 19.15
N ARG A 24 -8.57 -2.88 19.05
CA ARG A 24 -9.51 -3.47 20.02
C ARG A 24 -10.77 -2.64 20.26
N VAL A 25 -11.21 -1.88 19.25
CA VAL A 25 -12.46 -1.13 19.32
C VAL A 25 -13.64 -2.10 19.12
N LYS A 26 -14.62 -2.07 20.01
CA LYS A 26 -15.81 -2.90 19.90
C LYS A 26 -16.80 -2.28 18.91
N PRO A 27 -17.62 -3.09 18.20
CA PRO A 27 -18.64 -2.57 17.29
C PRO A 27 -19.65 -1.63 17.98
N THR A 28 -19.93 -1.86 19.27
CA THR A 28 -20.84 -1.03 20.09
C THR A 28 -20.30 0.36 20.39
N GLN A 29 -18.99 0.58 20.19
CA GLN A 29 -18.32 1.85 20.44
C GLN A 29 -18.25 2.75 19.20
N VAL A 30 -18.65 2.23 18.03
CA VAL A 30 -18.60 2.97 16.76
C VAL A 30 -20.04 3.31 16.34
N GLU A 31 -20.32 4.59 16.20
CA GLU A 31 -21.60 5.12 15.76
C GLU A 31 -21.44 5.89 14.45
N VAL A 32 -22.22 5.55 13.45
CA VAL A 32 -22.21 6.23 12.15
C VAL A 32 -23.34 7.25 12.10
N VAL A 33 -23.01 8.51 11.93
CA VAL A 33 -23.96 9.59 11.71
C VAL A 33 -23.99 9.94 10.22
N ALA A 34 -24.80 9.22 9.45
CA ALA A 34 -24.86 9.33 7.99
C ALA A 34 -25.21 10.75 7.51
N SER A 35 -26.10 11.46 8.24
CA SER A 35 -26.51 12.83 7.90
C SER A 35 -25.38 13.86 7.90
N GLN A 36 -24.31 13.60 8.66
CA GLN A 36 -23.16 14.49 8.80
C GLN A 36 -21.87 13.90 8.20
N SER A 37 -21.96 12.74 7.54
CA SER A 37 -20.78 11.99 7.07
C SER A 37 -19.70 11.86 8.16
N ARG A 38 -20.15 11.55 9.39
CA ARG A 38 -19.30 11.50 10.58
C ARG A 38 -19.34 10.11 11.20
N ILE A 39 -18.18 9.64 11.66
CA ILE A 39 -18.03 8.44 12.48
C ILE A 39 -17.62 8.88 13.87
N VAL A 40 -18.35 8.46 14.88
CA VAL A 40 -18.08 8.74 16.28
C VAL A 40 -17.60 7.47 16.97
N VAL A 41 -16.39 7.50 17.49
CA VAL A 41 -15.84 6.39 18.26
C VAL A 41 -15.88 6.76 19.75
N ARG A 42 -16.63 5.99 20.53
CA ARG A 42 -16.78 6.21 21.98
C ARG A 42 -15.76 5.38 22.73
N VAL A 43 -15.18 5.96 23.77
CA VAL A 43 -14.23 5.31 24.66
C VAL A 43 -14.91 4.98 25.98
N GLU A 44 -14.73 3.74 26.43
CA GLU A 44 -15.13 3.31 27.76
C GLU A 44 -13.95 3.45 28.73
N ALA A 45 -14.16 4.06 29.88
CA ALA A 45 -13.16 4.15 30.92
C ALA A 45 -12.87 2.75 31.50
N THR A 46 -11.62 2.33 31.44
CA THR A 46 -11.15 1.12 32.08
C THR A 46 -10.58 1.49 33.47
N ARG A 47 -10.65 0.56 34.44
CA ARG A 47 -10.18 0.80 35.82
C ARG A 47 -8.68 1.18 35.92
N THR A 48 -7.89 0.90 34.89
CA THR A 48 -6.43 1.07 34.88
C THR A 48 -5.94 2.25 34.04
N SER A 49 -6.81 2.90 33.27
CA SER A 49 -6.42 4.01 32.39
C SER A 49 -7.36 5.21 32.55
N THR A 50 -6.82 6.41 32.42
CA THR A 50 -7.62 7.63 32.36
C THR A 50 -8.25 7.77 30.97
N ILE A 51 -9.49 8.26 30.91
CA ILE A 51 -10.23 8.47 29.65
C ILE A 51 -9.41 9.29 28.67
N ASN A 52 -8.69 10.31 29.14
CA ASN A 52 -7.88 11.19 28.32
C ASN A 52 -6.70 10.44 27.64
N ALA A 53 -6.06 9.53 28.36
CA ALA A 53 -4.96 8.74 27.82
C ALA A 53 -5.48 7.77 26.74
N GLU A 54 -6.63 7.13 26.94
CA GLU A 54 -7.25 6.25 25.95
C GLU A 54 -7.73 7.02 24.71
N LEU A 55 -8.30 8.21 24.89
CA LEU A 55 -8.67 9.09 23.76
C LEU A 55 -7.44 9.51 22.95
N ALA A 56 -6.36 9.93 23.59
CA ALA A 56 -5.12 10.30 22.91
C ALA A 56 -4.53 9.11 22.15
N ARG A 57 -4.51 7.91 22.75
CA ARG A 57 -4.04 6.67 22.11
C ARG A 57 -4.89 6.32 20.90
N LEU A 58 -6.23 6.39 21.02
CA LEU A 58 -7.14 6.12 19.90
C LEU A 58 -6.99 7.14 18.79
N ALA A 59 -6.88 8.43 19.09
CA ALA A 59 -6.68 9.48 18.09
C ALA A 59 -5.44 9.24 17.23
N LEU A 60 -4.31 8.88 17.86
CA LEU A 60 -3.08 8.52 17.15
C LEU A 60 -3.22 7.24 16.34
N SER A 61 -3.89 6.23 16.87
CA SER A 61 -4.06 4.95 16.21
C SER A 61 -5.01 5.05 14.99
N LEU A 62 -6.06 5.87 15.09
CA LEU A 62 -7.02 6.07 14.01
C LEU A 62 -6.39 6.72 12.78
N GLN A 63 -5.41 7.61 12.96
CA GLN A 63 -4.69 8.23 11.83
C GLN A 63 -3.90 7.22 10.99
N ASN A 64 -3.50 6.10 11.58
CA ASN A 64 -2.71 5.06 10.92
C ASN A 64 -3.56 3.92 10.34
N VAL A 65 -4.90 4.03 10.39
CA VAL A 65 -5.79 2.99 9.82
C VAL A 65 -5.81 3.10 8.31
N VAL A 66 -5.37 2.04 7.65
CA VAL A 66 -5.46 1.92 6.20
C VAL A 66 -6.89 1.51 5.84
N VAL A 67 -7.63 2.39 5.18
CA VAL A 67 -9.02 2.14 4.74
C VAL A 67 -9.03 1.44 3.40
N ALA A 68 -8.19 1.87 2.47
CA ALA A 68 -8.07 1.31 1.13
C ALA A 68 -6.62 1.34 0.67
N GLY A 69 -6.26 0.41 -0.22
CA GLY A 69 -4.91 0.31 -0.75
C GLY A 69 -4.01 -0.68 0.00
N LEU A 70 -2.75 -0.73 -0.37
CA LEU A 70 -1.75 -1.62 0.21
C LEU A 70 -0.98 -0.89 1.32
N PRO A 71 -0.98 -1.40 2.57
CA PRO A 71 -0.39 -0.70 3.72
C PRO A 71 1.12 -0.52 3.62
N ASN A 72 1.79 -1.39 2.84
CA ASN A 72 3.24 -1.41 2.72
C ASN A 72 3.77 -0.56 1.54
N ILE A 73 2.89 0.11 0.82
CA ILE A 73 3.24 0.96 -0.31
C ILE A 73 3.22 2.43 0.13
N ASN A 74 4.36 3.10 -0.03
CA ASN A 74 4.51 4.49 0.37
C ASN A 74 4.15 5.44 -0.77
N ARG A 75 4.55 5.10 -2.00
CA ARG A 75 4.43 5.99 -3.14
C ARG A 75 4.28 5.22 -4.45
N ALA A 76 3.50 5.79 -5.38
CA ALA A 76 3.41 5.32 -6.76
C ALA A 76 3.61 6.51 -7.71
N VAL A 77 4.49 6.36 -8.68
CA VAL A 77 4.84 7.38 -9.67
C VAL A 77 4.74 6.81 -11.07
N ILE A 78 4.14 7.55 -11.98
CA ILE A 78 4.12 7.18 -13.40
C ILE A 78 5.39 7.71 -14.04
N ALA A 79 6.25 6.81 -14.50
CA ALA A 79 7.41 7.14 -15.31
C ALA A 79 7.04 7.07 -16.80
N VAL A 80 7.39 8.10 -17.55
CA VAL A 80 7.16 8.18 -18.99
C VAL A 80 8.48 7.93 -19.71
N ASP A 81 8.49 6.97 -20.62
CA ASP A 81 9.62 6.69 -21.50
C ASP A 81 9.33 7.33 -22.86
N ASP A 82 9.83 8.55 -23.04
CA ASP A 82 9.64 9.35 -24.26
C ASP A 82 10.55 8.92 -25.42
N ALA A 83 11.53 8.06 -25.17
CA ALA A 83 12.45 7.57 -26.20
C ALA A 83 11.76 6.68 -27.23
N ARG A 84 10.55 6.19 -26.92
CA ARG A 84 9.73 5.35 -27.80
C ARG A 84 8.52 6.10 -28.35
N GLN A 85 8.21 5.93 -29.61
CA GLN A 85 6.96 6.40 -30.22
C GLN A 85 6.05 5.20 -30.55
N PRO A 86 4.89 5.05 -29.90
CA PRO A 86 4.27 5.95 -28.90
C PRO A 86 4.97 5.85 -27.52
N PRO A 87 4.87 6.89 -26.66
CA PRO A 87 5.49 6.91 -25.37
C PRO A 87 4.98 5.74 -24.49
N THR A 88 5.88 5.12 -23.76
CA THR A 88 5.53 3.99 -22.89
C THR A 88 5.46 4.46 -21.44
N TYR A 89 4.35 4.12 -20.78
CA TYR A 89 4.12 4.47 -19.38
C TYR A 89 4.47 3.27 -18.48
N LYS A 90 5.25 3.52 -17.44
CA LYS A 90 5.57 2.53 -16.40
C LYS A 90 5.12 3.07 -15.05
N LEU A 91 4.49 2.23 -14.25
CA LEU A 91 4.16 2.57 -12.86
C LEU A 91 5.32 2.11 -11.96
N CYS A 92 6.03 3.07 -11.37
CA CYS A 92 7.07 2.81 -10.39
C CYS A 92 6.48 2.91 -9.00
N ILE A 93 6.62 1.84 -8.21
CA ILE A 93 6.05 1.71 -6.88
C ILE A 93 7.19 1.63 -5.87
N GLU A 94 7.10 2.44 -4.82
CA GLU A 94 8.04 2.46 -3.71
C GLU A 94 7.39 1.85 -2.48
N GLY A 95 7.96 0.76 -1.97
CA GLY A 95 7.44 0.03 -0.83
C GLY A 95 7.81 -1.45 -0.85
N TYR A 96 7.09 -2.24 -0.08
CA TYR A 96 7.28 -3.68 0.08
C TYR A 96 5.98 -4.43 -0.21
N GLY A 97 6.09 -5.75 -0.49
CA GLY A 97 4.94 -6.61 -0.71
C GLY A 97 4.67 -6.88 -2.19
N LEU A 98 5.67 -7.35 -2.94
CA LEU A 98 5.55 -7.72 -4.36
C LEU A 98 4.36 -8.63 -4.64
N ARG A 99 4.09 -9.60 -3.73
CA ARG A 99 2.97 -10.55 -3.88
C ARG A 99 1.61 -9.83 -3.91
N ASP A 100 1.42 -8.87 -3.01
CA ASP A 100 0.16 -8.12 -2.90
C ASP A 100 -0.02 -7.18 -4.09
N VAL A 101 1.09 -6.60 -4.57
CA VAL A 101 1.09 -5.76 -5.78
C VAL A 101 0.69 -6.58 -7.02
N ILE A 102 1.28 -7.78 -7.20
CA ILE A 102 0.95 -8.65 -8.34
C ILE A 102 -0.51 -9.13 -8.27
N ALA A 103 -1.05 -9.36 -7.07
CA ALA A 103 -2.44 -9.77 -6.85
C ALA A 103 -3.46 -8.64 -7.05
N THR A 104 -3.01 -7.38 -7.16
CA THR A 104 -3.90 -6.23 -7.34
C THR A 104 -4.54 -6.24 -8.73
N TYR A 105 -5.84 -5.97 -8.78
CA TYR A 105 -6.58 -5.90 -10.04
C TYR A 105 -5.98 -4.86 -10.99
N GLY A 106 -5.83 -5.23 -12.26
CA GLY A 106 -5.26 -4.38 -13.32
C GLY A 106 -3.73 -4.44 -13.45
N VAL A 107 -3.03 -5.09 -12.53
CA VAL A 107 -1.56 -5.28 -12.61
C VAL A 107 -1.23 -6.48 -13.50
N VAL A 108 -0.33 -6.27 -14.45
CA VAL A 108 0.18 -7.34 -15.31
C VAL A 108 1.38 -8.00 -14.63
N GLY A 109 1.16 -9.07 -13.87
CA GLY A 109 2.18 -9.76 -13.08
C GLY A 109 3.41 -10.19 -13.88
N LYS A 110 3.23 -10.64 -15.14
CA LYS A 110 4.35 -11.03 -16.04
C LYS A 110 5.28 -9.87 -16.40
N ARG A 111 4.82 -8.61 -16.27
CA ARG A 111 5.61 -7.41 -16.56
C ARG A 111 6.06 -6.68 -15.30
N THR A 112 5.64 -7.17 -14.14
CA THR A 112 6.03 -6.59 -12.85
C THR A 112 7.42 -7.07 -12.48
N ARG A 113 8.30 -6.12 -12.14
CA ARG A 113 9.68 -6.37 -11.68
C ARG A 113 9.86 -5.71 -10.32
N SER A 114 10.74 -6.26 -9.52
CA SER A 114 11.17 -5.68 -8.25
C SER A 114 12.70 -5.71 -8.18
N ASN A 115 13.28 -4.77 -7.47
CA ASN A 115 14.71 -4.78 -7.14
C ASN A 115 15.00 -5.57 -5.84
N ASN A 116 13.96 -5.97 -5.09
CA ASN A 116 14.12 -6.76 -3.87
C ASN A 116 14.23 -8.26 -4.20
N ILE A 117 15.44 -8.76 -4.24
CA ILE A 117 15.75 -10.16 -4.59
C ILE A 117 15.09 -11.15 -3.63
N CYS A 118 15.02 -10.82 -2.33
CA CYS A 118 14.41 -11.69 -1.33
C CYS A 118 12.90 -11.88 -1.57
N GLU A 119 12.18 -10.81 -1.90
CA GLU A 119 10.74 -10.89 -2.23
C GLU A 119 10.51 -11.66 -3.53
N ILE A 120 11.37 -11.47 -4.53
CA ILE A 120 11.29 -12.21 -5.79
C ILE A 120 11.51 -13.70 -5.54
N TYR A 121 12.54 -14.06 -4.77
CA TYR A 121 12.81 -15.45 -4.42
C TYR A 121 11.61 -16.10 -3.71
N GLN A 122 11.03 -15.41 -2.73
CA GLN A 122 9.90 -15.93 -1.96
C GLN A 122 8.60 -16.04 -2.77
N THR A 123 8.40 -15.17 -3.76
CA THR A 123 7.15 -15.07 -4.53
C THR A 123 7.21 -15.85 -5.84
N LEU A 124 8.30 -15.73 -6.58
CA LEU A 124 8.47 -16.26 -7.94
C LEU A 124 9.50 -17.39 -8.04
N GLY A 125 10.28 -17.62 -6.99
CA GLY A 125 11.27 -18.69 -6.92
C GLY A 125 12.67 -18.28 -7.37
N ILE A 126 13.60 -19.27 -7.33
CA ILE A 126 15.04 -19.06 -7.52
C ILE A 126 15.42 -18.61 -8.95
N GLU A 127 14.74 -19.11 -9.96
CA GLU A 127 15.03 -18.77 -11.36
C GLU A 127 14.72 -17.31 -11.66
N ALA A 128 13.63 -16.80 -11.10
CA ALA A 128 13.28 -15.38 -11.20
C ALA A 128 14.30 -14.50 -10.46
N ALA A 129 14.73 -14.91 -9.27
CA ALA A 129 15.75 -14.19 -8.52
C ALA A 129 17.09 -14.15 -9.27
N ARG A 130 17.51 -15.27 -9.86
CA ARG A 130 18.71 -15.35 -10.71
C ARG A 130 18.62 -14.35 -11.88
N THR A 131 17.50 -14.37 -12.60
CA THR A 131 17.30 -13.49 -13.76
C THR A 131 17.38 -12.01 -13.38
N ILE A 132 16.79 -11.64 -12.26
CA ILE A 132 16.85 -10.25 -11.77
C ILE A 132 18.25 -9.86 -11.36
N ILE A 133 18.98 -10.71 -10.62
CA ILE A 133 20.38 -10.43 -10.22
C ILE A 133 21.23 -10.16 -11.46
N MET A 134 21.12 -11.02 -12.48
CA MET A 134 21.87 -10.83 -13.72
C MET A 134 21.48 -9.52 -14.42
N SER A 135 20.19 -9.22 -14.51
CA SER A 135 19.69 -7.99 -15.11
C SER A 135 20.18 -6.73 -14.39
N GLU A 136 20.14 -6.71 -13.06
CA GLU A 136 20.58 -5.57 -12.25
C GLU A 136 22.09 -5.36 -12.36
N ILE A 137 22.88 -6.44 -12.36
CA ILE A 137 24.34 -6.37 -12.56
C ILE A 137 24.64 -5.79 -13.96
N THR A 138 23.99 -6.30 -15.00
CA THR A 138 24.17 -5.81 -16.37
C THR A 138 23.82 -4.34 -16.48
N GLU A 139 22.69 -3.92 -15.94
CA GLU A 139 22.25 -2.53 -15.97
C GLU A 139 23.24 -1.58 -15.27
N VAL A 140 23.78 -1.99 -14.11
CA VAL A 140 24.79 -1.20 -13.39
C VAL A 140 26.10 -1.13 -14.18
N MET A 141 26.56 -2.25 -14.75
CA MET A 141 27.81 -2.31 -15.52
C MET A 141 27.73 -1.46 -16.80
N GLU A 142 26.63 -1.58 -17.55
CA GLU A 142 26.36 -0.77 -18.75
C GLU A 142 26.26 0.73 -18.41
N GLY A 143 25.61 1.07 -17.28
CA GLY A 143 25.55 2.46 -16.77
C GLY A 143 26.92 3.06 -16.46
N HIS A 144 27.92 2.21 -16.15
CA HIS A 144 29.32 2.61 -15.96
C HIS A 144 30.18 2.48 -17.24
N GLY A 145 29.58 2.18 -18.40
CA GLY A 145 30.27 2.07 -19.66
C GLY A 145 31.07 0.76 -19.84
N MET A 146 30.79 -0.24 -19.03
CA MET A 146 31.39 -1.58 -19.13
C MET A 146 30.41 -2.53 -19.83
N SER A 147 30.82 -3.09 -20.98
CA SER A 147 30.06 -4.16 -21.62
C SER A 147 30.24 -5.47 -20.87
N VAL A 148 29.14 -6.18 -20.63
CA VAL A 148 29.15 -7.53 -20.04
C VAL A 148 28.85 -8.51 -21.15
N ASP A 149 29.80 -9.41 -21.44
CA ASP A 149 29.66 -10.50 -22.42
C ASP A 149 28.89 -11.70 -21.82
#